data_54f58cc56baecc70953d66d9ca72d227
#
_entry.id   54f58cc56baecc70953d66d9ca72d227
#
_cell.length_a   1.000
_cell.length_b   1.000
_cell.length_c   1.000
_cell.angle_alpha   90.00
_cell.angle_beta   90.00
_cell.angle_gamma   90.00
#
_symmetry.space_group_name_H-M   'P 1'
#
loop_
_entity.id
_entity.type
_entity.pdbx_description
1 polymer ?
#
loop_
_entity_poly.entity_id
_entity_poly.type
_entity_poly.pdbx_seq_one_letter_code
_entity_poly.pdbx_strand_id
1 'polypeptide(L)'
;VICTGSIPNSFFIKGVDENCYFFNDVHDLNKLNSFLKKSQDTALHKKLFIVGGGPSGIELACKIKDIFTDQFEINVIEKSNEILNKNKIFNREQAEKALEKRKINVLLNSTVKEVSETKISISSEVGITSLDKDIVIWTAGVKPNLSYLETDQITKKFGRILVNNNLQIE
;
A
#
# COMPACT_ATOMS: atom_id res chain seq x y z
N VAL A 1 17.24 -0.10 24.68
CA VAL A 1 15.97 0.33 24.06
C VAL A 1 15.96 -0.12 22.61
N ILE A 2 14.88 -0.79 22.16
CA ILE A 2 14.71 -1.26 20.79
C ILE A 2 13.78 -0.28 20.07
N CYS A 3 14.30 0.49 19.13
CA CYS A 3 13.58 1.51 18.37
C CYS A 3 13.85 1.36 16.86
N THR A 4 13.60 0.18 16.33
CA THR A 4 14.08 -0.27 15.02
C THR A 4 13.12 0.00 13.90
N GLY A 5 11.98 0.58 14.22
CA GLY A 5 10.97 0.95 13.26
C GLY A 5 10.26 -0.26 12.63
N SER A 6 9.75 -0.02 11.44
CA SER A 6 9.02 -1.00 10.65
C SER A 6 9.49 -1.03 9.20
N ILE A 7 9.25 -2.13 8.54
CA ILE A 7 9.48 -2.34 7.12
C ILE A 7 8.17 -2.72 6.43
N PRO A 8 8.03 -2.49 5.12
CA PRO A 8 6.86 -2.92 4.37
C PRO A 8 6.59 -4.42 4.54
N ASN A 9 5.34 -4.80 4.54
CA ASN A 9 4.91 -6.19 4.62
C ASN A 9 4.26 -6.59 3.29
N SER A 10 4.96 -7.37 2.49
CA SER A 10 4.43 -7.93 1.23
C SER A 10 3.47 -9.09 1.43
N PHE A 11 3.31 -9.57 2.67
CA PHE A 11 2.50 -10.76 3.02
C PHE A 11 2.88 -12.01 2.22
N PHE A 12 4.12 -12.10 1.75
CA PHE A 12 4.63 -13.17 0.89
C PHE A 12 3.83 -13.34 -0.41
N ILE A 13 3.16 -12.28 -0.86
CA ILE A 13 2.43 -12.28 -2.13
C ILE A 13 3.46 -12.25 -3.26
N LYS A 14 3.35 -13.20 -4.17
CA LYS A 14 4.30 -13.38 -5.28
C LYS A 14 4.41 -12.11 -6.13
N GLY A 15 5.65 -11.67 -6.34
CA GLY A 15 6.02 -10.56 -7.19
C GLY A 15 5.81 -9.16 -6.57
N VAL A 16 5.36 -9.06 -5.31
CA VAL A 16 5.18 -7.75 -4.65
C VAL A 16 6.52 -7.10 -4.40
N ASP A 17 7.49 -7.85 -3.89
CA ASP A 17 8.81 -7.32 -3.54
C ASP A 17 9.59 -6.85 -4.79
N GLU A 18 9.36 -7.48 -5.95
CA GLU A 18 10.03 -7.20 -7.21
C GLU A 18 9.34 -6.15 -8.08
N ASN A 19 7.99 -6.13 -8.07
CA ASN A 19 7.18 -5.39 -9.05
C ASN A 19 6.36 -4.24 -8.46
N CYS A 20 6.51 -3.95 -7.16
CA CYS A 20 5.83 -2.84 -6.52
C CYS A 20 6.81 -1.77 -6.03
N TYR A 21 6.33 -0.53 -5.99
CA TYR A 21 6.96 0.54 -5.24
C TYR A 21 6.40 0.53 -3.82
N PHE A 22 7.28 0.59 -2.83
CA PHE A 22 6.87 0.81 -1.45
C PHE A 22 6.79 2.30 -1.14
N PHE A 23 6.16 2.64 -0.02
CA PHE A 23 6.01 4.01 0.45
C PHE A 23 6.16 4.04 1.98
N ASN A 24 7.38 3.81 2.45
CA ASN A 24 7.69 3.68 3.87
C ASN A 24 8.75 4.67 4.37
N ASP A 25 9.70 5.03 3.53
CA ASP A 25 10.78 5.93 3.88
C ASP A 25 11.13 6.93 2.74
N VAL A 26 12.14 7.77 2.98
CA VAL A 26 12.58 8.80 2.02
C VAL A 26 13.19 8.17 0.75
N HIS A 27 13.83 7.01 0.87
CA HIS A 27 14.39 6.30 -0.28
C HIS A 27 13.28 5.82 -1.21
N ASP A 28 12.25 5.21 -0.65
CA ASP A 28 11.05 4.78 -1.38
C ASP A 28 10.38 5.97 -2.10
N LEU A 29 10.22 7.10 -1.37
CA LEU A 29 9.65 8.32 -1.94
C LEU A 29 10.47 8.83 -3.14
N ASN A 30 11.79 8.88 -3.03
CA ASN A 30 12.66 9.37 -4.09
C ASN A 30 12.60 8.46 -5.32
N LYS A 31 12.60 7.14 -5.13
CA LYS A 31 12.48 6.14 -6.18
C LYS A 31 11.13 6.27 -6.91
N LEU A 32 10.04 6.34 -6.16
CA LEU A 32 8.69 6.52 -6.71
C LEU A 32 8.56 7.85 -7.47
N ASN A 33 9.00 8.96 -6.88
CA ASN A 33 8.93 10.29 -7.50
C ASN A 33 9.72 10.37 -8.80
N SER A 34 10.92 9.77 -8.83
CA SER A 34 11.74 9.69 -10.04
C SER A 34 11.03 8.93 -11.17
N PHE A 35 10.33 7.85 -10.82
CA PHE A 35 9.56 7.08 -11.79
C PHE A 35 8.33 7.86 -12.27
N LEU A 36 7.55 8.46 -11.39
CA LEU A 36 6.35 9.23 -11.74
C LEU A 36 6.69 10.41 -12.64
N LYS A 37 7.78 11.13 -12.35
CA LYS A 37 8.25 12.26 -13.20
C LYS A 37 8.66 11.80 -14.59
N LYS A 38 9.42 10.72 -14.73
CA LYS A 38 9.78 10.15 -16.04
C LYS A 38 8.55 9.70 -16.83
N SER A 39 7.48 9.37 -16.15
CA SER A 39 6.21 8.97 -16.78
C SER A 39 5.43 10.13 -17.36
N GLN A 40 5.76 11.39 -17.03
CA GLN A 40 5.12 12.59 -17.58
C GLN A 40 5.38 12.79 -19.07
N ASP A 41 6.52 12.32 -19.57
CA ASP A 41 6.93 12.52 -20.95
C ASP A 41 6.21 11.61 -21.96
N THR A 42 5.33 10.73 -21.48
CA THR A 42 4.56 9.82 -22.34
C THR A 42 3.10 10.24 -22.41
N ALA A 43 2.57 10.41 -23.61
CA ALA A 43 1.17 10.80 -23.87
C ALA A 43 0.12 9.73 -23.52
N LEU A 44 0.52 8.62 -22.87
CA LEU A 44 -0.34 7.49 -22.55
C LEU A 44 -0.90 7.60 -21.12
N HIS A 45 -2.20 7.44 -20.98
CA HIS A 45 -2.83 7.24 -19.68
C HIS A 45 -2.33 5.94 -19.05
N LYS A 46 -1.56 6.03 -17.99
CA LYS A 46 -1.00 4.87 -17.29
C LYS A 46 -1.91 4.39 -16.18
N LYS A 47 -2.02 3.07 -16.04
CA LYS A 47 -2.78 2.44 -14.95
C LYS A 47 -1.93 2.31 -13.71
N LEU A 48 -2.31 3.04 -12.67
CA LEU A 48 -1.66 3.04 -11.36
C LEU A 48 -2.57 2.40 -10.33
N PHE A 49 -2.04 1.39 -9.64
CA PHE A 49 -2.72 0.74 -8.53
C PHE A 49 -2.06 1.09 -7.20
N ILE A 50 -2.86 1.47 -6.21
CA ILE A 50 -2.42 1.65 -4.82
C ILE A 50 -3.07 0.56 -3.98
N VAL A 51 -2.26 -0.29 -3.36
CA VAL A 51 -2.74 -1.40 -2.54
C VAL A 51 -2.78 -0.99 -1.09
N GLY A 52 -3.98 -0.89 -0.53
CA GLY A 52 -4.28 -0.45 0.82
C GLY A 52 -5.10 0.84 0.86
N GLY A 53 -6.37 0.73 1.27
CA GLY A 53 -7.31 1.85 1.48
C GLY A 53 -7.20 2.51 2.86
N GLY A 54 -6.04 2.41 3.51
CA GLY A 54 -5.71 3.12 4.75
C GLY A 54 -5.31 4.58 4.50
N PRO A 55 -4.99 5.35 5.58
CA PRO A 55 -4.67 6.78 5.46
C PRO A 55 -3.56 7.05 4.43
N SER A 56 -2.45 6.33 4.50
CA SER A 56 -1.32 6.54 3.57
C SER A 56 -1.69 6.32 2.11
N GLY A 57 -2.46 5.25 1.81
CA GLY A 57 -2.88 4.96 0.44
C GLY A 57 -3.83 6.00 -0.11
N ILE A 58 -4.81 6.44 0.69
CA ILE A 58 -5.79 7.46 0.28
C ILE A 58 -5.13 8.83 0.06
N GLU A 59 -4.28 9.26 0.99
CA GLU A 59 -3.55 10.53 0.87
C GLU A 59 -2.63 10.53 -0.35
N LEU A 60 -1.91 9.43 -0.57
CA LEU A 60 -1.02 9.27 -1.72
C LEU A 60 -1.79 9.28 -3.04
N ALA A 61 -2.93 8.58 -3.13
CA ALA A 61 -3.79 8.57 -4.29
C ALA A 61 -4.26 9.98 -4.68
N CYS A 62 -4.79 10.71 -3.69
CA CYS A 62 -5.21 12.10 -3.89
C CYS A 62 -4.04 13.00 -4.32
N LYS A 63 -2.88 12.86 -3.67
CA LYS A 63 -1.69 13.67 -3.96
C LYS A 63 -1.13 13.43 -5.35
N ILE A 64 -1.04 12.16 -5.77
CA ILE A 64 -0.61 11.81 -7.13
C ILE A 64 -1.59 12.41 -8.16
N LYS A 65 -2.89 12.28 -7.94
CA LYS A 65 -3.90 12.85 -8.85
C LYS A 65 -3.81 14.38 -8.94
N ASP A 66 -3.57 15.07 -7.81
CA ASP A 66 -3.44 16.53 -7.77
C ASP A 66 -2.19 17.04 -8.51
N ILE A 67 -1.08 16.27 -8.47
CA ILE A 67 0.18 16.66 -9.12
C ILE A 67 0.19 16.28 -10.61
N PHE A 68 -0.29 15.08 -10.93
CA PHE A 68 -0.15 14.49 -12.27
C PHE A 68 -1.44 14.49 -13.08
N THR A 69 -2.52 15.05 -12.52
CA THR A 69 -3.83 15.24 -13.18
C THR A 69 -4.34 13.98 -13.90
N ASP A 70 -4.46 14.02 -15.22
CA ASP A 70 -5.04 12.95 -16.04
C ASP A 70 -4.01 11.96 -16.62
N GLN A 71 -2.75 12.03 -16.17
CA GLN A 71 -1.72 11.10 -16.64
C GLN A 71 -1.90 9.68 -16.11
N PHE A 72 -2.56 9.55 -14.96
CA PHE A 72 -2.80 8.25 -14.33
C PHE A 72 -4.29 7.99 -14.13
N GLU A 73 -4.71 6.79 -14.55
CA GLU A 73 -5.91 6.14 -14.06
C GLU A 73 -5.56 5.49 -12.71
N ILE A 74 -6.05 6.08 -11.61
CA ILE A 74 -5.70 5.62 -10.27
C ILE A 74 -6.77 4.69 -9.73
N ASN A 75 -6.35 3.51 -9.29
CA ASN A 75 -7.18 2.47 -8.71
C ASN A 75 -6.67 2.11 -7.31
N VAL A 76 -7.47 2.32 -6.27
CA VAL A 76 -7.16 1.91 -4.89
C VAL A 76 -7.77 0.55 -4.63
N ILE A 77 -6.97 -0.41 -4.16
CA ILE A 77 -7.42 -1.77 -3.81
C ILE A 77 -7.49 -1.87 -2.29
N GLU A 78 -8.66 -2.22 -1.77
CA GLU A 78 -8.88 -2.41 -0.33
C GLU A 78 -9.58 -3.75 -0.08
N LYS A 79 -9.04 -4.53 0.87
CA LYS A 79 -9.58 -5.84 1.24
C LYS A 79 -10.89 -5.76 2.02
N SER A 80 -11.09 -4.65 2.73
CA SER A 80 -12.30 -4.43 3.53
C SER A 80 -13.44 -3.93 2.64
N ASN A 81 -14.66 -3.98 3.18
CA ASN A 81 -15.85 -3.44 2.53
C ASN A 81 -15.92 -1.90 2.57
N GLU A 82 -14.94 -1.23 3.17
CA GLU A 82 -14.85 0.22 3.28
C GLU A 82 -13.39 0.68 3.38
N ILE A 83 -13.09 1.87 2.90
CA ILE A 83 -11.79 2.53 3.14
C ILE A 83 -11.73 3.05 4.58
N LEU A 84 -10.51 3.26 5.09
CA LEU A 84 -10.30 3.85 6.42
C LEU A 84 -11.09 3.12 7.53
N ASN A 85 -11.27 1.80 7.43
CA ASN A 85 -12.14 0.99 8.29
C ASN A 85 -11.84 1.08 9.80
N LYS A 86 -10.65 1.58 10.19
CA LYS A 86 -10.24 1.81 11.58
C LYS A 86 -10.37 3.27 12.02
N ASN A 87 -10.86 4.14 11.15
CA ASN A 87 -10.98 5.57 11.39
C ASN A 87 -12.42 5.96 11.75
N LYS A 88 -12.60 7.19 12.24
CA LYS A 88 -13.93 7.75 12.49
C LYS A 88 -14.72 7.87 11.17
N ILE A 89 -16.03 7.67 11.23
CA ILE A 89 -16.94 7.78 10.08
C ILE A 89 -16.74 9.09 9.32
N PHE A 90 -16.64 10.22 10.05
CA PHE A 90 -16.40 11.51 9.45
C PHE A 90 -15.17 11.54 8.52
N ASN A 91 -14.05 10.95 8.95
CA ASN A 91 -12.82 10.93 8.14
C ASN A 91 -13.02 10.10 6.87
N ARG A 92 -13.74 8.98 6.96
CA ARG A 92 -14.09 8.14 5.81
C ARG A 92 -14.94 8.89 4.80
N GLU A 93 -16.02 9.52 5.23
CA GLU A 93 -16.90 10.32 4.36
C GLU A 93 -16.14 11.43 3.64
N GLN A 94 -15.21 12.12 4.32
CA GLN A 94 -14.38 13.14 3.70
C GLN A 94 -13.42 12.53 2.65
N ALA A 95 -12.86 11.37 2.96
CA ALA A 95 -11.98 10.65 2.03
C ALA A 95 -12.74 10.16 0.79
N GLU A 96 -13.94 9.58 0.95
CA GLU A 96 -14.79 9.15 -0.17
C GLU A 96 -15.12 10.32 -1.11
N LYS A 97 -15.56 11.46 -0.55
CA LYS A 97 -15.80 12.68 -1.34
C LYS A 97 -14.54 13.18 -2.07
N ALA A 98 -13.37 13.09 -1.41
CA ALA A 98 -12.11 13.51 -2.00
C ALA A 98 -11.68 12.60 -3.16
N LEU A 99 -11.90 11.29 -3.06
CA LEU A 99 -11.62 10.31 -4.12
C LEU A 99 -12.58 10.48 -5.29
N GLU A 100 -13.88 10.62 -5.02
CA GLU A 100 -14.93 10.84 -6.03
C GLU A 100 -14.66 12.12 -6.85
N LYS A 101 -14.40 13.24 -6.18
CA LYS A 101 -14.05 14.52 -6.83
C LYS A 101 -12.87 14.38 -7.78
N ARG A 102 -11.94 13.49 -7.48
CA ARG A 102 -10.71 13.25 -8.28
C ARG A 102 -10.86 12.12 -9.28
N LYS A 103 -12.03 11.49 -9.36
CA LYS A 103 -12.29 10.33 -10.22
C LYS A 103 -11.28 9.19 -9.97
N ILE A 104 -10.97 8.91 -8.70
CA ILE A 104 -10.13 7.80 -8.27
C ILE A 104 -11.03 6.60 -8.04
N ASN A 105 -10.75 5.48 -8.72
CA ASN A 105 -11.49 4.24 -8.56
C ASN A 105 -11.11 3.54 -7.24
N VAL A 106 -12.10 2.94 -6.57
CA VAL A 106 -11.88 2.15 -5.34
C VAL A 106 -12.44 0.75 -5.54
N LEU A 107 -11.59 -0.25 -5.40
CA LEU A 107 -11.91 -1.67 -5.46
C LEU A 107 -11.96 -2.23 -4.04
N LEU A 108 -13.14 -2.21 -3.43
CA LEU A 108 -13.41 -2.78 -2.11
C LEU A 108 -13.54 -4.31 -2.18
N ASN A 109 -13.52 -4.99 -1.03
CA ASN A 109 -13.59 -6.45 -0.92
C ASN A 109 -12.59 -7.16 -1.85
N SER A 110 -11.44 -6.52 -2.11
CA SER A 110 -10.49 -6.92 -3.14
C SER A 110 -9.10 -7.15 -2.56
N THR A 111 -8.50 -8.30 -2.86
CA THR A 111 -7.19 -8.70 -2.33
C THR A 111 -6.25 -9.04 -3.48
N VAL A 112 -5.05 -8.48 -3.46
CA VAL A 112 -3.99 -8.82 -4.42
C VAL A 112 -3.51 -10.25 -4.17
N LYS A 113 -3.38 -11.04 -5.23
CA LYS A 113 -2.87 -12.42 -5.20
C LYS A 113 -1.48 -12.56 -5.81
N GLU A 114 -1.18 -11.79 -6.82
CA GLU A 114 0.10 -11.79 -7.51
C GLU A 114 0.32 -10.46 -8.23
N VAL A 115 1.57 -10.03 -8.35
CA VAL A 115 1.97 -8.90 -9.18
C VAL A 115 3.10 -9.34 -10.10
N SER A 116 2.86 -9.30 -11.40
CA SER A 116 3.90 -9.51 -12.41
C SER A 116 4.42 -8.18 -12.96
N GLU A 117 5.33 -8.22 -13.91
CA GLU A 117 5.88 -7.02 -14.56
C GLU A 117 4.79 -6.17 -15.20
N THR A 118 3.78 -6.78 -15.83
CA THR A 118 2.75 -6.08 -16.62
C THR A 118 1.33 -6.23 -16.07
N LYS A 119 1.12 -7.11 -15.08
CA LYS A 119 -0.23 -7.44 -14.59
C LYS A 119 -0.30 -7.47 -13.07
N ILE A 120 -1.50 -7.19 -12.56
CA ILE A 120 -1.88 -7.40 -11.16
C ILE A 120 -3.10 -8.33 -11.12
N SER A 121 -3.00 -9.40 -10.33
CA SER A 121 -4.09 -10.36 -10.11
C SER A 121 -4.79 -10.05 -8.80
N ILE A 122 -6.11 -9.83 -8.87
CA ILE A 122 -6.95 -9.40 -7.75
C ILE A 122 -8.05 -10.45 -7.56
N SER A 123 -8.27 -10.86 -6.34
CA SER A 123 -9.41 -11.70 -5.93
C SER A 123 -10.48 -10.82 -5.29
N SER A 124 -11.71 -10.95 -5.75
CA SER A 124 -12.90 -10.31 -5.22
C SER A 124 -14.04 -11.31 -5.08
N GLU A 125 -15.26 -10.87 -4.75
CA GLU A 125 -16.43 -11.72 -4.65
C GLU A 125 -16.81 -12.42 -5.98
N VAL A 126 -16.47 -11.79 -7.11
CA VAL A 126 -16.73 -12.35 -8.45
C VAL A 126 -15.63 -13.29 -8.95
N GLY A 127 -14.60 -13.53 -8.14
CA GLY A 127 -13.48 -14.41 -8.48
C GLY A 127 -12.15 -13.69 -8.66
N ILE A 128 -11.22 -14.33 -9.36
CA ILE A 128 -9.87 -13.78 -9.64
C ILE A 128 -9.87 -13.12 -11.01
N THR A 129 -9.48 -11.86 -11.05
CA THR A 129 -9.31 -11.09 -12.28
C THR A 129 -7.88 -10.61 -12.42
N SER A 130 -7.31 -10.68 -13.61
CA SER A 130 -5.97 -10.17 -13.92
C SER A 130 -6.11 -8.91 -14.77
N LEU A 131 -5.56 -7.80 -14.28
CA LEU A 131 -5.62 -6.48 -14.90
C LEU A 131 -4.23 -6.06 -15.38
N ASP A 132 -4.17 -5.40 -16.52
CA ASP A 132 -2.94 -4.75 -16.98
C ASP A 132 -2.60 -3.57 -16.07
N LYS A 133 -1.32 -3.41 -15.74
CA LYS A 133 -0.82 -2.35 -14.88
C LYS A 133 0.47 -1.76 -15.41
N ASP A 134 0.69 -0.49 -15.14
CA ASP A 134 1.97 0.17 -15.36
C ASP A 134 2.73 0.31 -14.03
N ILE A 135 2.00 0.67 -12.96
CA ILE A 135 2.58 0.95 -11.65
C ILE A 135 1.73 0.28 -10.55
N VAL A 136 2.40 -0.30 -9.55
CA VAL A 136 1.76 -0.68 -8.28
C VAL A 136 2.52 -0.04 -7.13
N ILE A 137 1.81 0.63 -6.24
CA ILE A 137 2.34 1.19 -5.00
C ILE A 137 1.74 0.42 -3.83
N TRP A 138 2.61 -0.14 -2.99
CA TRP A 138 2.21 -0.98 -1.88
C TRP A 138 2.19 -0.20 -0.58
N THR A 139 0.99 0.01 -0.03
CA THR A 139 0.76 0.68 1.26
C THR A 139 -0.03 -0.20 2.24
N ALA A 140 -0.19 -1.50 1.94
CA ALA A 140 -1.10 -2.42 2.64
C ALA A 140 -0.64 -2.85 4.05
N GLY A 141 0.43 -2.30 4.54
CA GLY A 141 0.86 -2.53 5.91
C GLY A 141 2.36 -2.66 6.10
N VAL A 142 2.75 -2.70 7.36
CA VAL A 142 4.13 -2.80 7.81
C VAL A 142 4.28 -3.92 8.82
N LYS A 143 5.49 -4.46 8.93
CA LYS A 143 5.89 -5.41 9.98
C LYS A 143 7.06 -4.82 10.78
N PRO A 144 7.25 -5.22 12.06
CA PRO A 144 8.39 -4.79 12.84
C PRO A 144 9.72 -5.14 12.14
N ASN A 145 10.67 -4.21 12.17
CA ASN A 145 12.01 -4.46 11.68
C ASN A 145 12.85 -5.13 12.77
N LEU A 146 12.87 -6.45 12.79
CA LEU A 146 13.57 -7.28 13.77
C LEU A 146 14.68 -8.13 13.15
N SER A 147 15.06 -7.86 11.91
CA SER A 147 15.98 -8.71 11.13
C SER A 147 17.40 -8.82 11.71
N TYR A 148 17.80 -7.86 12.54
CA TYR A 148 19.12 -7.83 13.20
C TYR A 148 19.08 -8.33 14.65
N LEU A 149 17.93 -8.74 15.17
CA LEU A 149 17.84 -9.39 16.47
C LEU A 149 18.00 -10.91 16.27
N GLU A 150 19.02 -11.51 16.84
CA GLU A 150 19.11 -12.94 17.01
C GLU A 150 18.01 -13.35 18.01
N THR A 151 16.95 -13.98 17.51
CA THR A 151 15.65 -13.93 18.17
C THR A 151 15.15 -15.26 18.68
N ASP A 152 15.97 -16.30 18.71
CA ASP A 152 15.56 -17.64 19.17
C ASP A 152 15.20 -17.67 20.65
N GLN A 153 15.66 -16.68 21.41
CA GLN A 153 15.39 -16.54 22.86
C GLN A 153 14.30 -15.50 23.17
N ILE A 154 13.72 -14.83 22.18
CA ILE A 154 12.75 -13.76 22.39
C ILE A 154 11.37 -14.23 21.98
N THR A 155 10.44 -14.24 22.95
CA THR A 155 9.04 -14.58 22.69
C THR A 155 8.37 -13.54 21.78
N LYS A 156 7.73 -14.00 20.69
CA LYS A 156 7.03 -13.14 19.74
C LYS A 156 5.57 -13.53 19.59
N LYS A 157 4.72 -12.51 19.43
CA LYS A 157 3.31 -12.68 19.07
C LYS A 157 2.98 -11.80 17.87
N PHE A 158 2.46 -12.40 16.82
CA PHE A 158 2.16 -11.69 15.55
C PHE A 158 3.35 -10.89 14.99
N GLY A 159 4.57 -11.43 15.10
CA GLY A 159 5.80 -10.77 14.64
C GLY A 159 6.30 -9.64 15.54
N ARG A 160 5.66 -9.39 16.69
CA ARG A 160 6.06 -8.37 17.67
C ARG A 160 6.67 -9.04 18.89
N ILE A 161 7.67 -8.40 19.50
CA ILE A 161 8.28 -8.84 20.76
C ILE A 161 7.24 -8.70 21.88
N LEU A 162 7.08 -9.74 22.71
CA LEU A 162 6.30 -9.66 23.93
C LEU A 162 7.07 -8.88 24.99
N VAL A 163 6.35 -8.01 25.67
CA VAL A 163 6.90 -7.21 26.78
C VAL A 163 5.90 -7.17 27.92
N ASN A 164 6.43 -7.08 29.16
CA ASN A 164 5.63 -6.86 30.35
C ASN A 164 5.14 -5.40 30.46
N ASN A 165 4.44 -5.07 31.55
CA ASN A 165 3.91 -3.72 31.79
C ASN A 165 4.98 -2.64 31.92
N ASN A 166 6.23 -3.00 32.18
CA ASN A 166 7.38 -2.09 32.25
C ASN A 166 8.13 -2.00 30.91
N LEU A 167 7.57 -2.57 29.82
CA LEU A 167 8.19 -2.65 28.49
C LEU A 167 9.49 -3.47 28.46
N GLN A 168 9.69 -4.39 29.39
CA GLN A 168 10.82 -5.31 29.41
C GLN A 168 10.46 -6.57 28.63
N ILE A 169 11.42 -7.10 27.90
CA ILE A 169 11.25 -8.35 27.10
C ILE A 169 11.06 -9.52 28.08
N GLU A 170 10.11 -10.37 27.80
CA GLU A 170 9.83 -11.62 28.50
C GLU A 170 10.60 -12.78 27.87
#